data_7a5590bbecac041bad70647f92f521fa
#
_entry.id   7a5590bbecac041bad70647f92f521fa
#
_cell.length_a   1.000
_cell.length_b   1.000
_cell.length_c   1.000
_cell.angle_alpha   90.00
_cell.angle_beta   90.00
_cell.angle_gamma   90.00
#
_symmetry.space_group_name_H-M   'P 1'
#
loop_
_entity.id
_entity.type
_entity.pdbx_description
1 polymer ?
#
loop_
_entity_poly.entity_id
_entity_poly.type
_entity_poly.pdbx_seq_one_letter_code
_entity_poly.pdbx_strand_id
1 'polypeptide(L)'
;MSSSRDIIVYHYSYSPYARRIVWYLNLRNIPFSECVQPPIMPRPDVEALGVAYRRIPIVAIGRDIYNDTRLILSKLDELFPPSSAHPALSPTTPEHRALAALFSTSTTDGGLFADPKFTADRAAMSGRPWSAAFLERARPESLVEVRAAIAFLENGLLADGRKWLLNTPQVSSVDLEAIWPLHWVFGMPGAIPAEVASKETFPKVFAWVERFNAAVGAARKANGNAKALKGFEAAEKIWGSEWAEGLRGVDERDPVGLKAGQEVLVHPTDSGVTHKDQGTLVGWMGRRL
;
A
#
# COMPACT_ATOMS: atom_id res chain seq x y z
N MET A 1 -28.97 12.32 3.58
CA MET A 1 -27.92 12.72 2.60
C MET A 1 -26.65 12.08 3.10
N SER A 2 -26.07 11.12 2.34
CA SER A 2 -24.77 10.54 2.70
C SER A 2 -23.75 11.67 2.57
N SER A 3 -23.16 12.13 3.68
CA SER A 3 -22.02 13.04 3.63
C SER A 3 -20.94 12.32 2.81
N SER A 4 -20.52 12.92 1.69
CA SER A 4 -19.44 12.38 0.90
C SER A 4 -18.19 12.38 1.79
N ARG A 5 -17.76 11.19 2.20
CA ARG A 5 -16.51 11.04 2.97
C ARG A 5 -15.36 11.34 2.03
N ASP A 6 -14.80 12.54 2.14
CA ASP A 6 -13.62 12.91 1.36
C ASP A 6 -12.46 11.97 1.69
N ILE A 7 -11.84 11.41 0.65
CA ILE A 7 -10.63 10.60 0.77
C ILE A 7 -9.46 11.41 0.27
N ILE A 8 -8.42 11.52 1.08
CA ILE A 8 -7.19 12.22 0.71
C ILE A 8 -5.99 11.28 0.93
N VAL A 9 -5.24 11.05 -0.14
CA VAL A 9 -4.05 10.16 -0.11
C VAL A 9 -2.78 11.01 -0.08
N TYR A 10 -2.05 10.94 1.02
CA TYR A 10 -0.72 11.54 1.18
C TYR A 10 0.33 10.56 0.67
N HIS A 11 0.98 10.89 -0.43
CA HIS A 11 1.93 9.99 -1.07
C HIS A 11 2.88 10.68 -2.05
N TYR A 12 3.81 9.90 -2.61
CA TYR A 12 4.57 10.29 -3.80
C TYR A 12 4.40 9.22 -4.90
N SER A 13 4.35 9.64 -6.16
CA SER A 13 3.87 8.85 -7.30
C SER A 13 4.63 7.53 -7.58
N TYR A 14 5.91 7.46 -7.22
CA TYR A 14 6.73 6.25 -7.42
C TYR A 14 6.83 5.36 -6.17
N SER A 15 6.13 5.70 -5.07
CA SER A 15 6.02 4.80 -3.92
C SER A 15 5.25 3.54 -4.30
N PRO A 16 5.86 2.35 -4.19
CA PRO A 16 5.17 1.10 -4.53
C PRO A 16 3.97 0.84 -3.62
N TYR A 17 4.09 1.13 -2.33
CA TYR A 17 3.00 0.99 -1.36
C TYR A 17 1.85 1.97 -1.64
N ALA A 18 2.16 3.21 -2.05
CA ALA A 18 1.13 4.19 -2.40
C ALA A 18 0.39 3.80 -3.69
N ARG A 19 1.12 3.30 -4.69
CA ARG A 19 0.50 2.79 -5.93
C ARG A 19 -0.55 1.73 -5.65
N ARG A 20 -0.32 0.84 -4.69
CA ARG A 20 -1.26 -0.19 -4.25
C ARG A 20 -2.61 0.42 -3.83
N ILE A 21 -2.60 1.51 -3.05
CA ILE A 21 -3.81 2.21 -2.62
C ILE A 21 -4.46 2.96 -3.79
N VAL A 22 -3.67 3.69 -4.58
CA VAL A 22 -4.17 4.45 -5.75
C VAL A 22 -4.80 3.51 -6.79
N TRP A 23 -4.20 2.35 -7.06
CA TRP A 23 -4.77 1.34 -7.94
C TRP A 23 -6.08 0.79 -7.40
N TYR A 24 -6.12 0.47 -6.11
CA TYR A 24 -7.33 -0.03 -5.45
C TYR A 24 -8.48 0.97 -5.58
N LEU A 25 -8.26 2.25 -5.25
CA LEU A 25 -9.25 3.31 -5.36
C LEU A 25 -9.77 3.45 -6.80
N ASN A 26 -8.87 3.46 -7.79
CA ASN A 26 -9.26 3.53 -9.19
C ASN A 26 -10.07 2.30 -9.64
N LEU A 27 -9.61 1.09 -9.35
CA LEU A 27 -10.29 -0.16 -9.73
C LEU A 27 -11.65 -0.32 -9.06
N ARG A 28 -11.83 0.26 -7.86
CA ARG A 28 -13.09 0.29 -7.11
C ARG A 28 -13.98 1.48 -7.49
N ASN A 29 -13.54 2.34 -8.40
CA ASN A 29 -14.26 3.57 -8.75
C ASN A 29 -14.58 4.42 -7.51
N ILE A 30 -13.64 4.53 -6.58
CA ILE A 30 -13.77 5.33 -5.36
C ILE A 30 -13.06 6.67 -5.60
N PRO A 31 -13.78 7.81 -5.56
CA PRO A 31 -13.17 9.13 -5.74
C PRO A 31 -12.22 9.48 -4.62
N PHE A 32 -11.11 10.13 -4.94
CA PHE A 32 -10.13 10.59 -3.96
C PHE A 32 -9.37 11.83 -4.44
N SER A 33 -8.72 12.51 -3.51
CA SER A 33 -7.77 13.60 -3.77
C SER A 33 -6.37 13.16 -3.37
N GLU A 34 -5.35 13.80 -3.95
CA GLU A 34 -3.93 13.52 -3.68
C GLU A 34 -3.28 14.72 -3.00
N CYS A 35 -2.48 14.49 -1.98
CA CYS A 35 -1.55 15.44 -1.40
C CYS A 35 -0.12 14.90 -1.56
N VAL A 36 0.62 15.43 -2.54
CA VAL A 36 1.94 14.91 -2.91
C VAL A 36 2.97 15.30 -1.86
N GLN A 37 3.71 14.31 -1.38
CA GLN A 37 4.70 14.44 -0.32
C GLN A 37 6.13 14.21 -0.84
N PRO A 38 7.16 14.77 -0.19
CA PRO A 38 8.52 14.40 -0.48
C PRO A 38 8.80 12.92 -0.15
N PRO A 39 9.68 12.24 -0.92
CA PRO A 39 10.04 10.84 -0.67
C PRO A 39 10.85 10.62 0.62
N ILE A 40 11.50 11.68 1.10
CA ILE A 40 12.32 11.71 2.33
C ILE A 40 11.70 12.64 3.37
N MET A 41 12.09 12.48 4.63
CA MET A 41 11.72 13.42 5.69
C MET A 41 12.46 14.76 5.55
N PRO A 42 11.91 15.88 6.07
CA PRO A 42 10.62 16.02 6.77
C PRO A 42 9.40 16.08 5.84
N ARG A 43 8.21 15.89 6.39
CA ARG A 43 6.92 16.01 5.70
C ARG A 43 5.98 16.97 6.44
N PRO A 44 6.17 18.28 6.27
CA PRO A 44 5.45 19.28 7.04
C PRO A 44 3.92 19.19 6.88
N ASP A 45 3.41 18.77 5.72
CA ASP A 45 1.97 18.62 5.49
C ASP A 45 1.36 17.47 6.32
N VAL A 46 2.14 16.41 6.59
CA VAL A 46 1.74 15.29 7.45
C VAL A 46 1.89 15.68 8.93
N GLU A 47 2.98 16.36 9.26
CA GLU A 47 3.26 16.86 10.62
C GLU A 47 2.17 17.86 11.08
N ALA A 48 1.65 18.69 10.16
CA ALA A 48 0.54 19.61 10.44
C ALA A 48 -0.77 18.91 10.85
N LEU A 49 -0.92 17.61 10.52
CA LEU A 49 -2.05 16.79 10.99
C LEU A 49 -1.81 16.17 12.38
N GLY A 50 -0.67 16.44 13.01
CA GLY A 50 -0.27 15.80 14.27
C GLY A 50 0.24 14.36 14.09
N VAL A 51 0.59 13.95 12.86
CA VAL A 51 1.04 12.60 12.53
C VAL A 51 2.56 12.56 12.40
N ALA A 52 3.22 11.78 13.22
CA ALA A 52 4.67 11.55 13.20
C ALA A 52 5.07 10.34 12.35
N TYR A 53 4.13 9.49 11.98
CA TYR A 53 4.35 8.29 11.19
C TYR A 53 5.06 8.60 9.86
N ARG A 54 6.26 8.02 9.70
CA ARG A 54 7.12 8.40 8.56
C ARG A 54 6.86 7.64 7.25
N ARG A 55 6.10 6.56 7.27
CA ARG A 55 5.84 5.77 6.05
C ARG A 55 4.74 6.41 5.21
N ILE A 56 4.76 6.13 3.93
CA ILE A 56 3.76 6.52 2.94
C ILE A 56 3.24 5.23 2.28
N PRO A 57 1.93 5.14 1.97
CA PRO A 57 0.91 6.21 2.04
C PRO A 57 0.32 6.41 3.43
N ILE A 58 -0.25 7.60 3.64
CA ILE A 58 -1.18 7.92 4.71
C ILE A 58 -2.49 8.29 4.03
N VAL A 59 -3.63 7.84 4.55
CA VAL A 59 -4.95 8.12 3.97
C VAL A 59 -5.85 8.75 5.02
N ALA A 60 -6.40 9.92 4.70
CA ALA A 60 -7.51 10.47 5.46
C ALA A 60 -8.84 10.04 4.81
N ILE A 61 -9.81 9.61 5.62
CA ILE A 61 -11.21 9.35 5.22
C ILE A 61 -12.08 10.16 6.16
N GLY A 62 -12.69 11.24 5.65
CA GLY A 62 -13.25 12.23 6.52
C GLY A 62 -12.18 12.80 7.44
N ARG A 63 -12.43 12.79 8.75
CA ARG A 63 -11.48 13.27 9.78
C ARG A 63 -10.52 12.19 10.29
N ASP A 64 -10.78 10.90 10.01
CA ASP A 64 -9.95 9.80 10.44
C ASP A 64 -8.71 9.65 9.55
N ILE A 65 -7.55 9.39 10.18
CA ILE A 65 -6.27 9.19 9.50
C ILE A 65 -5.80 7.76 9.69
N TYR A 66 -5.52 7.09 8.58
CA TYR A 66 -5.12 5.69 8.53
C TYR A 66 -3.69 5.53 8.06
N ASN A 67 -2.93 4.79 8.83
CA ASN A 67 -1.58 4.32 8.52
C ASN A 67 -1.62 2.82 8.23
N ASP A 68 -0.61 2.29 7.53
CA ASP A 68 -0.51 0.90 7.05
C ASP A 68 -1.50 0.55 5.91
N THR A 69 -0.92 0.06 4.81
CA THR A 69 -1.68 -0.22 3.59
C THR A 69 -2.72 -1.32 3.75
N ARG A 70 -2.48 -2.30 4.64
CA ARG A 70 -3.45 -3.39 4.91
C ARG A 70 -4.66 -2.85 5.66
N LEU A 71 -4.41 -2.02 6.68
CA LEU A 71 -5.48 -1.34 7.42
C LEU A 71 -6.29 -0.43 6.48
N ILE A 72 -5.62 0.37 5.66
CA ILE A 72 -6.26 1.27 4.69
C ILE A 72 -7.17 0.48 3.75
N LEU A 73 -6.70 -0.62 3.14
CA LEU A 73 -7.50 -1.45 2.25
C LEU A 73 -8.69 -2.08 2.96
N SER A 74 -8.49 -2.60 4.18
CA SER A 74 -9.57 -3.15 5.00
C SER A 74 -10.66 -2.11 5.32
N LYS A 75 -10.25 -0.87 5.63
CA LYS A 75 -11.19 0.22 5.91
C LYS A 75 -11.91 0.70 4.67
N LEU A 76 -11.25 0.74 3.54
CA LEU A 76 -11.90 1.06 2.26
C LEU A 76 -12.95 0.00 1.88
N ASP A 77 -12.69 -1.30 2.12
CA ASP A 77 -13.70 -2.35 1.92
C ASP A 77 -14.90 -2.22 2.89
N GLU A 78 -14.64 -1.88 4.15
CA GLU A 78 -15.69 -1.68 5.17
C GLU A 78 -16.57 -0.46 4.86
N LEU A 79 -15.96 0.67 4.52
CA LEU A 79 -16.66 1.95 4.33
C LEU A 79 -17.29 2.08 2.94
N PHE A 80 -16.78 1.36 1.96
CA PHE A 80 -17.28 1.32 0.57
C PHE A 80 -17.57 -0.12 0.16
N PRO A 81 -18.63 -0.76 0.70
CA PRO A 81 -18.96 -2.14 0.36
C PRO A 81 -19.22 -2.31 -1.14
N PRO A 82 -19.04 -3.53 -1.68
CA PRO A 82 -19.30 -3.83 -3.07
C PRO A 82 -20.69 -3.40 -3.53
N SER A 83 -20.75 -2.71 -4.66
CA SER A 83 -22.00 -2.22 -5.27
C SER A 83 -21.80 -2.02 -6.78
N SER A 84 -22.85 -1.62 -7.49
CA SER A 84 -22.72 -1.22 -8.90
C SER A 84 -21.81 -0.01 -9.11
N ALA A 85 -21.73 0.89 -8.12
CA ALA A 85 -20.81 2.04 -8.14
C ALA A 85 -19.37 1.65 -7.78
N HIS A 86 -19.21 0.67 -6.89
CA HIS A 86 -17.91 0.24 -6.35
C HIS A 86 -17.71 -1.26 -6.59
N PRO A 87 -17.10 -1.69 -7.72
CA PRO A 87 -16.89 -3.09 -8.03
C PRO A 87 -16.11 -3.83 -6.93
N ALA A 88 -16.46 -5.08 -6.65
CA ALA A 88 -15.72 -5.91 -5.70
C ALA A 88 -14.33 -6.26 -6.24
N LEU A 89 -13.29 -6.11 -5.41
CA LEU A 89 -11.96 -6.66 -5.66
C LEU A 89 -11.60 -7.73 -4.64
N SER A 90 -12.15 -7.62 -3.43
CA SER A 90 -11.80 -8.52 -2.32
C SER A 90 -12.34 -9.93 -2.55
N PRO A 91 -11.55 -10.95 -2.20
CA PRO A 91 -11.93 -12.33 -2.41
C PRO A 91 -13.07 -12.73 -1.50
N THR A 92 -13.99 -13.55 -2.03
CA THR A 92 -15.19 -14.01 -1.31
C THR A 92 -15.00 -15.34 -0.59
N THR A 93 -14.08 -16.21 -1.06
CA THR A 93 -13.83 -17.52 -0.45
C THR A 93 -12.73 -17.49 0.62
N PRO A 94 -12.74 -18.42 1.60
CA PRO A 94 -11.68 -18.50 2.62
C PRO A 94 -10.29 -18.71 2.02
N GLU A 95 -10.15 -19.56 1.00
CA GLU A 95 -8.90 -19.88 0.33
C GLU A 95 -8.32 -18.65 -0.36
N HIS A 96 -9.16 -17.90 -1.04
CA HIS A 96 -8.77 -16.66 -1.70
C HIS A 96 -8.34 -15.60 -0.68
N ARG A 97 -9.00 -15.49 0.48
CA ARG A 97 -8.59 -14.58 1.55
C ARG A 97 -7.24 -14.97 2.14
N ALA A 98 -6.98 -16.27 2.29
CA ALA A 98 -5.69 -16.77 2.77
C ALA A 98 -4.56 -16.41 1.79
N LEU A 99 -4.76 -16.55 0.47
CA LEU A 99 -3.81 -16.14 -0.55
C LEU A 99 -3.56 -14.62 -0.51
N ALA A 100 -4.60 -13.81 -0.39
CA ALA A 100 -4.46 -12.36 -0.26
C ALA A 100 -3.60 -11.99 0.96
N ALA A 101 -3.83 -12.64 2.11
CA ALA A 101 -3.04 -12.41 3.31
C ALA A 101 -1.56 -12.80 3.13
N LEU A 102 -1.28 -13.93 2.49
CA LEU A 102 0.09 -14.37 2.19
C LEU A 102 0.84 -13.36 1.31
N PHE A 103 0.24 -12.93 0.21
CA PHE A 103 0.86 -11.93 -0.67
C PHE A 103 1.04 -10.57 0.01
N SER A 104 0.14 -10.18 0.91
CA SER A 104 0.25 -8.90 1.63
C SER A 104 1.44 -8.86 2.61
N THR A 105 1.96 -10.00 3.03
CA THR A 105 3.10 -10.11 3.96
C THR A 105 4.45 -10.23 3.23
N SER A 106 4.45 -10.50 1.93
CA SER A 106 5.68 -10.61 1.14
C SER A 106 6.27 -9.24 0.87
N THR A 107 7.37 -8.90 1.53
CA THR A 107 8.11 -7.65 1.30
C THR A 107 9.49 -7.98 0.74
N THR A 108 9.73 -7.61 -0.51
CA THR A 108 11.07 -7.59 -1.09
C THR A 108 11.61 -6.17 -1.02
N ASP A 109 12.64 -5.93 -0.20
CA ASP A 109 13.39 -4.68 -0.16
C ASP A 109 14.33 -4.58 -1.37
N GLY A 110 13.75 -4.30 -2.54
CA GLY A 110 14.51 -4.03 -3.77
C GLY A 110 15.01 -2.58 -3.81
N GLY A 111 16.17 -2.30 -3.22
CA GLY A 111 16.76 -0.96 -3.24
C GLY A 111 17.59 -0.68 -4.50
N LEU A 112 17.21 0.34 -5.23
CA LEU A 112 17.99 0.91 -6.34
C LEU A 112 17.86 2.43 -6.36
N PHE A 113 18.61 3.12 -5.48
CA PHE A 113 18.65 4.58 -5.53
C PHE A 113 20.08 5.09 -5.29
N ALA A 114 20.58 5.90 -6.21
CA ALA A 114 21.92 6.47 -6.16
C ALA A 114 21.99 7.80 -5.39
N ASP A 115 20.86 8.37 -4.94
CA ASP A 115 20.83 9.63 -4.19
C ASP A 115 21.31 9.42 -2.75
N PRO A 116 22.43 10.06 -2.32
CA PRO A 116 22.96 9.92 -0.97
C PRO A 116 21.97 10.32 0.13
N LYS A 117 21.11 11.32 -0.10
CA LYS A 117 20.10 11.75 0.87
C LYS A 117 19.00 10.71 1.00
N PHE A 118 18.58 10.11 -0.12
CA PHE A 118 17.60 9.04 -0.14
C PHE A 118 18.12 7.78 0.55
N THR A 119 19.37 7.38 0.23
CA THR A 119 19.98 6.18 0.85
C THR A 119 20.20 6.37 2.35
N ALA A 120 20.59 7.57 2.80
CA ALA A 120 20.70 7.90 4.23
C ALA A 120 19.33 7.84 4.93
N ASP A 121 18.27 8.40 4.33
CA ASP A 121 16.91 8.32 4.86
C ASP A 121 16.41 6.88 4.93
N ARG A 122 16.69 6.05 3.92
CA ARG A 122 16.33 4.62 3.93
C ARG A 122 17.11 3.83 4.98
N ALA A 123 18.40 4.11 5.14
CA ALA A 123 19.21 3.50 6.20
C ALA A 123 18.64 3.81 7.59
N ALA A 124 18.29 5.07 7.85
CA ALA A 124 17.66 5.49 9.08
C ALA A 124 16.27 4.84 9.29
N MET A 125 15.52 4.61 8.21
CA MET A 125 14.21 3.97 8.29
C MET A 125 14.30 2.47 8.57
N SER A 126 15.21 1.76 7.88
CA SER A 126 15.30 0.30 7.93
C SER A 126 16.22 -0.24 9.02
N GLY A 127 17.09 0.63 9.60
CA GLY A 127 18.14 0.20 10.51
C GLY A 127 19.26 -0.61 9.85
N ARG A 128 19.33 -0.60 8.51
CA ARG A 128 20.33 -1.35 7.71
C ARG A 128 21.15 -0.40 6.84
N PRO A 129 22.39 -0.75 6.48
CA PRO A 129 23.15 0.03 5.52
C PRO A 129 22.47 0.08 4.15
N TRP A 130 22.49 1.24 3.52
CA TRP A 130 21.99 1.47 2.16
C TRP A 130 23.08 2.04 1.25
N SER A 131 24.34 1.71 1.54
CA SER A 131 25.46 2.09 0.66
C SER A 131 25.42 1.31 -0.66
N ALA A 132 25.93 1.93 -1.74
CA ALA A 132 26.01 1.27 -3.05
C ALA A 132 26.71 -0.09 -2.97
N ALA A 133 27.82 -0.19 -2.22
CA ALA A 133 28.56 -1.43 -2.02
C ALA A 133 27.75 -2.51 -1.26
N PHE A 134 26.90 -2.11 -0.31
CA PHE A 134 26.01 -3.04 0.38
C PHE A 134 24.92 -3.56 -0.55
N LEU A 135 24.27 -2.66 -1.30
CA LEU A 135 23.20 -3.00 -2.25
C LEU A 135 23.72 -3.88 -3.39
N GLU A 136 24.93 -3.60 -3.89
CA GLU A 136 25.57 -4.41 -4.93
C GLU A 136 25.89 -5.83 -4.44
N ARG A 137 26.39 -6.00 -3.21
CA ARG A 137 26.59 -7.32 -2.62
C ARG A 137 25.32 -8.10 -2.39
N ALA A 138 24.23 -7.44 -2.00
CA ALA A 138 22.93 -8.08 -1.76
C ALA A 138 22.18 -8.40 -3.07
N ARG A 139 22.57 -7.77 -4.20
CA ARG A 139 21.87 -7.89 -5.48
C ARG A 139 21.73 -9.32 -5.99
N PRO A 140 22.76 -10.20 -6.01
CA PRO A 140 22.61 -11.56 -6.52
C PRO A 140 21.57 -12.37 -5.77
N GLU A 141 21.54 -12.30 -4.44
CA GLU A 141 20.55 -12.97 -3.59
C GLU A 141 19.13 -12.43 -3.85
N SER A 142 19.00 -11.11 -3.92
CA SER A 142 17.72 -10.47 -4.26
C SER A 142 17.19 -10.89 -5.64
N LEU A 143 18.06 -11.06 -6.63
CA LEU A 143 17.66 -11.55 -7.96
C LEU A 143 17.20 -13.01 -7.93
N VAL A 144 17.79 -13.86 -7.10
CA VAL A 144 17.34 -15.24 -6.88
C VAL A 144 15.93 -15.25 -6.31
N GLU A 145 15.66 -14.46 -5.28
CA GLU A 145 14.33 -14.35 -4.64
C GLU A 145 13.26 -13.82 -5.62
N VAL A 146 13.59 -12.76 -6.36
CA VAL A 146 12.68 -12.20 -7.36
C VAL A 146 12.38 -13.23 -8.46
N ARG A 147 13.40 -13.93 -8.97
CA ARG A 147 13.21 -14.97 -9.98
C ARG A 147 12.36 -16.12 -9.45
N ALA A 148 12.57 -16.56 -8.19
CA ALA A 148 11.77 -17.59 -7.56
C ALA A 148 10.29 -17.17 -7.44
N ALA A 149 10.02 -15.93 -7.05
CA ALA A 149 8.66 -15.40 -6.98
C ALA A 149 7.99 -15.33 -8.37
N ILE A 150 8.71 -14.90 -9.40
CA ILE A 150 8.23 -14.89 -10.79
C ILE A 150 7.94 -16.33 -11.27
N ALA A 151 8.86 -17.26 -11.02
CA ALA A 151 8.70 -18.66 -11.41
C ALA A 151 7.50 -19.33 -10.69
N PHE A 152 7.28 -19.00 -9.43
CA PHE A 152 6.11 -19.46 -8.67
C PHE A 152 4.78 -19.01 -9.33
N LEU A 153 4.70 -17.76 -9.76
CA LEU A 153 3.51 -17.25 -10.48
C LEU A 153 3.37 -17.89 -11.87
N GLU A 154 4.45 -17.96 -12.65
CA GLU A 154 4.48 -18.50 -14.02
C GLU A 154 4.06 -19.97 -14.08
N ASN A 155 4.64 -20.79 -13.21
CA ASN A 155 4.50 -22.25 -13.22
C ASN A 155 3.41 -22.75 -12.24
N GLY A 156 2.93 -21.87 -11.35
CA GLY A 156 1.87 -22.17 -10.38
C GLY A 156 0.55 -21.51 -10.77
N LEU A 157 0.29 -20.32 -10.22
CA LEU A 157 -1.03 -19.70 -10.35
C LEU A 157 -1.43 -19.34 -11.80
N LEU A 158 -0.48 -19.03 -12.66
CA LEU A 158 -0.73 -18.70 -14.08
C LEU A 158 -0.50 -19.89 -15.03
N ALA A 159 -0.16 -21.07 -14.51
CA ALA A 159 0.23 -22.23 -15.29
C ALA A 159 -0.87 -22.70 -16.27
N ASP A 160 -2.12 -22.63 -15.85
CA ASP A 160 -3.30 -23.03 -16.64
C ASP A 160 -3.79 -21.99 -17.65
N GLY A 161 -3.09 -20.86 -17.78
CA GLY A 161 -3.45 -19.78 -18.73
C GLY A 161 -4.54 -18.84 -18.25
N ARG A 162 -4.92 -18.89 -16.96
CA ARG A 162 -5.88 -17.97 -16.35
C ARG A 162 -5.45 -16.51 -16.51
N LYS A 163 -6.43 -15.61 -16.60
CA LYS A 163 -6.18 -14.17 -16.79
C LYS A 163 -5.74 -13.50 -15.48
N TRP A 164 -6.35 -13.89 -14.36
CA TRP A 164 -6.14 -13.32 -13.02
C TRP A 164 -5.83 -14.43 -12.03
N LEU A 165 -5.06 -14.14 -10.99
CA LEU A 165 -4.52 -15.16 -10.07
C LEU A 165 -5.57 -16.04 -9.41
N LEU A 166 -6.78 -15.52 -9.19
CA LEU A 166 -7.92 -16.28 -8.63
C LEU A 166 -8.87 -16.81 -9.70
N ASN A 167 -8.49 -16.77 -10.96
CA ASN A 167 -9.36 -17.14 -12.10
C ASN A 167 -10.71 -16.37 -12.10
N THR A 168 -10.69 -15.13 -11.66
CA THR A 168 -11.84 -14.22 -11.62
C THR A 168 -12.08 -13.61 -12.97
N PRO A 169 -13.33 -13.16 -13.29
CA PRO A 169 -13.63 -12.45 -14.55
C PRO A 169 -12.87 -11.11 -14.66
N GLN A 170 -12.57 -10.47 -13.52
CA GLN A 170 -11.89 -9.19 -13.42
C GLN A 170 -10.71 -9.29 -12.47
N VAL A 171 -9.85 -8.27 -12.45
CA VAL A 171 -8.76 -8.13 -11.49
C VAL A 171 -9.28 -8.26 -10.06
N SER A 172 -8.53 -8.95 -9.22
CA SER A 172 -8.83 -9.14 -7.80
C SER A 172 -7.82 -8.44 -6.90
N SER A 173 -8.12 -8.32 -5.61
CA SER A 173 -7.16 -7.82 -4.63
C SER A 173 -5.92 -8.70 -4.52
N VAL A 174 -6.01 -10.01 -4.82
CA VAL A 174 -4.84 -10.90 -4.86
C VAL A 174 -3.90 -10.52 -6.00
N ASP A 175 -4.41 -10.14 -7.17
CA ASP A 175 -3.59 -9.62 -8.26
C ASP A 175 -2.88 -8.34 -7.83
N LEU A 176 -3.59 -7.43 -7.16
CA LEU A 176 -3.03 -6.17 -6.66
C LEU A 176 -1.94 -6.43 -5.59
N GLU A 177 -2.16 -7.38 -4.68
CA GLU A 177 -1.22 -7.75 -3.63
C GLU A 177 0.04 -8.43 -4.19
N ALA A 178 -0.10 -9.25 -5.21
CA ALA A 178 1.02 -9.97 -5.80
C ALA A 178 1.84 -9.13 -6.79
N ILE A 179 1.19 -8.16 -7.47
CA ILE A 179 1.84 -7.45 -8.58
C ILE A 179 2.68 -6.25 -8.14
N TRP A 180 2.35 -5.58 -7.02
CA TRP A 180 2.96 -4.30 -6.70
C TRP A 180 4.50 -4.35 -6.54
N PRO A 181 5.12 -5.41 -5.98
CA PRO A 181 6.58 -5.51 -5.93
C PRO A 181 7.19 -5.71 -7.32
N LEU A 182 6.58 -6.60 -8.11
CA LEU A 182 7.06 -6.91 -9.47
C LEU A 182 6.91 -5.69 -10.40
N HIS A 183 5.76 -5.02 -10.34
CA HIS A 183 5.52 -3.80 -11.11
C HIS A 183 6.56 -2.72 -10.80
N TRP A 184 6.92 -2.59 -9.53
CA TRP A 184 7.93 -1.62 -9.09
C TRP A 184 9.30 -1.97 -9.68
N VAL A 185 9.73 -3.22 -9.53
CA VAL A 185 11.04 -3.68 -10.00
C VAL A 185 11.12 -3.67 -11.54
N PHE A 186 10.08 -4.11 -12.24
CA PHE A 186 10.02 -4.06 -13.70
C PHE A 186 10.01 -2.63 -14.27
N GLY A 187 9.51 -1.66 -13.48
CA GLY A 187 9.53 -0.25 -13.84
C GLY A 187 10.88 0.45 -13.68
N MET A 188 11.89 -0.23 -13.12
CA MET A 188 13.22 0.31 -12.90
C MET A 188 14.22 -0.21 -13.96
N PRO A 189 14.76 0.67 -14.83
CA PRO A 189 15.72 0.26 -15.85
C PRO A 189 16.92 -0.48 -15.24
N GLY A 190 17.23 -1.66 -15.77
CA GLY A 190 18.37 -2.49 -15.34
C GLY A 190 18.21 -3.17 -13.96
N ALA A 191 17.05 -3.06 -13.30
CA ALA A 191 16.83 -3.73 -12.02
C ALA A 191 16.88 -5.24 -12.16
N ILE A 192 16.21 -5.80 -13.16
CA ILE A 192 16.23 -7.22 -13.49
C ILE A 192 16.93 -7.41 -14.84
N PRO A 193 18.09 -8.11 -14.88
CA PRO A 193 18.71 -8.49 -16.13
C PRO A 193 17.83 -9.45 -16.93
N ALA A 194 17.85 -9.36 -18.27
CA ALA A 194 17.03 -10.19 -19.14
C ALA A 194 17.28 -11.71 -18.96
N GLU A 195 18.49 -12.07 -18.58
CA GLU A 195 18.90 -13.45 -18.26
C GLU A 195 18.21 -13.98 -16.99
N VAL A 196 17.83 -13.10 -16.08
CA VAL A 196 17.13 -13.45 -14.83
C VAL A 196 15.65 -13.59 -15.08
N ALA A 197 15.03 -12.60 -15.74
CA ALA A 197 13.62 -12.65 -16.15
C ALA A 197 13.35 -11.77 -17.36
N SER A 198 12.67 -12.35 -18.34
CA SER A 198 12.26 -11.69 -19.58
C SER A 198 10.89 -12.21 -20.07
N LYS A 199 10.32 -11.56 -21.08
CA LYS A 199 9.06 -12.01 -21.69
C LYS A 199 9.19 -13.41 -22.34
N GLU A 200 10.38 -13.77 -22.78
CA GLU A 200 10.67 -15.07 -23.38
C GLU A 200 10.72 -16.18 -22.35
N THR A 201 11.25 -15.88 -21.15
CA THR A 201 11.40 -16.87 -20.07
C THR A 201 10.17 -16.98 -19.16
N PHE A 202 9.40 -15.89 -19.01
CA PHE A 202 8.22 -15.83 -18.14
C PHE A 202 7.03 -15.12 -18.82
N PRO A 203 6.56 -15.64 -19.99
CA PRO A 203 5.58 -14.96 -20.83
C PRO A 203 4.25 -14.69 -20.13
N LYS A 204 3.78 -15.59 -19.26
CA LYS A 204 2.47 -15.45 -18.60
C LYS A 204 2.51 -14.34 -17.53
N VAL A 205 3.59 -14.25 -16.75
CA VAL A 205 3.76 -13.18 -15.75
C VAL A 205 3.83 -11.82 -16.44
N PHE A 206 4.64 -11.67 -17.49
CA PHE A 206 4.71 -10.41 -18.22
C PHE A 206 3.37 -10.03 -18.86
N ALA A 207 2.66 -10.97 -19.47
CA ALA A 207 1.32 -10.74 -20.01
C ALA A 207 0.30 -10.39 -18.92
N TRP A 208 0.40 -10.97 -17.73
CA TRP A 208 -0.44 -10.63 -16.59
C TRP A 208 -0.17 -9.20 -16.09
N VAL A 209 1.10 -8.79 -15.99
CA VAL A 209 1.48 -7.40 -15.63
C VAL A 209 0.95 -6.40 -16.65
N GLU A 210 1.06 -6.69 -17.96
CA GLU A 210 0.50 -5.84 -19.03
C GLU A 210 -1.02 -5.71 -18.91
N ARG A 211 -1.74 -6.81 -18.67
CA ARG A 211 -3.19 -6.79 -18.44
C ARG A 211 -3.58 -5.95 -17.23
N PHE A 212 -2.84 -6.08 -16.15
CA PHE A 212 -3.08 -5.30 -14.94
C PHE A 212 -2.90 -3.81 -15.22
N ASN A 213 -1.82 -3.43 -15.89
CA ASN A 213 -1.57 -2.04 -16.28
C ASN A 213 -2.69 -1.49 -17.18
N ALA A 214 -3.18 -2.29 -18.11
CA ALA A 214 -4.30 -1.92 -18.98
C ALA A 214 -5.60 -1.73 -18.17
N ALA A 215 -5.89 -2.62 -17.21
CA ALA A 215 -7.06 -2.51 -16.33
C ALA A 215 -7.02 -1.24 -15.45
N VAL A 216 -5.88 -0.98 -14.80
CA VAL A 216 -5.70 0.24 -13.99
C VAL A 216 -5.76 1.49 -14.86
N GLY A 217 -5.14 1.47 -16.04
CA GLY A 217 -5.17 2.58 -16.99
C GLY A 217 -6.59 2.90 -17.47
N ALA A 218 -7.39 1.87 -17.78
CA ALA A 218 -8.79 2.03 -18.14
C ALA A 218 -9.63 2.60 -16.99
N ALA A 219 -9.45 2.08 -15.78
CA ALA A 219 -10.14 2.57 -14.58
C ALA A 219 -9.79 4.04 -14.31
N ARG A 220 -8.49 4.40 -14.34
CA ARG A 220 -8.05 5.79 -14.18
C ARG A 220 -8.64 6.73 -15.24
N LYS A 221 -8.69 6.28 -16.49
CA LYS A 221 -9.30 7.06 -17.58
C LYS A 221 -10.80 7.28 -17.36
N ALA A 222 -11.50 6.26 -16.88
CA ALA A 222 -12.93 6.34 -16.59
C ALA A 222 -13.24 7.27 -15.39
N ASN A 223 -12.43 7.20 -14.33
CA ASN A 223 -12.62 7.97 -13.11
C ASN A 223 -12.11 9.42 -13.19
N GLY A 224 -11.29 9.72 -14.18
CA GLY A 224 -10.52 10.98 -14.26
C GLY A 224 -9.31 10.99 -13.34
N ASN A 225 -8.56 12.09 -13.37
CA ASN A 225 -7.41 12.28 -12.47
C ASN A 225 -7.90 12.68 -11.09
N ALA A 226 -7.24 12.16 -10.06
CA ALA A 226 -7.44 12.62 -8.70
C ALA A 226 -7.13 14.12 -8.59
N LYS A 227 -7.90 14.83 -7.75
CA LYS A 227 -7.66 16.25 -7.51
C LYS A 227 -6.41 16.41 -6.65
N ALA A 228 -5.41 17.12 -7.18
CA ALA A 228 -4.25 17.50 -6.39
C ALA A 228 -4.62 18.61 -5.39
N LEU A 229 -4.25 18.43 -4.12
CA LEU A 229 -4.42 19.39 -3.04
C LEU A 229 -3.05 19.80 -2.51
N LYS A 230 -2.92 21.06 -2.14
CA LYS A 230 -1.81 21.54 -1.31
C LYS A 230 -2.00 21.09 0.13
N GLY A 231 -0.92 21.02 0.92
CA GLY A 231 -0.99 20.54 2.29
C GLY A 231 -2.01 21.26 3.15
N PHE A 232 -2.07 22.60 3.08
CA PHE A 232 -3.06 23.37 3.83
C PHE A 232 -4.51 23.13 3.38
N GLU A 233 -4.76 22.98 2.06
CA GLU A 233 -6.10 22.67 1.53
C GLU A 233 -6.57 21.27 1.98
N ALA A 234 -5.65 20.32 2.02
CA ALA A 234 -5.91 18.97 2.50
C ALA A 234 -6.21 18.97 4.00
N ALA A 235 -5.41 19.70 4.79
CA ALA A 235 -5.62 19.85 6.23
C ALA A 235 -6.97 20.51 6.56
N GLU A 236 -7.31 21.62 5.90
CA GLU A 236 -8.62 22.30 6.08
C GLU A 236 -9.80 21.35 5.79
N LYS A 237 -9.70 20.55 4.71
CA LYS A 237 -10.74 19.56 4.39
C LYS A 237 -10.88 18.51 5.48
N ILE A 238 -9.77 17.96 5.98
CA ILE A 238 -9.76 16.95 7.04
C ILE A 238 -10.36 17.51 8.33
N TRP A 239 -9.89 18.69 8.77
CA TRP A 239 -10.38 19.32 9.99
C TRP A 239 -11.85 19.76 9.92
N GLY A 240 -12.34 20.11 8.72
CA GLY A 240 -13.73 20.45 8.45
C GLY A 240 -14.66 19.25 8.22
N SER A 241 -14.12 18.03 8.15
CA SER A 241 -14.90 16.81 7.91
C SER A 241 -15.40 16.17 9.21
N GLU A 242 -16.47 15.38 9.08
CA GLU A 242 -16.93 14.48 10.13
C GLU A 242 -16.06 13.24 10.26
N TRP A 243 -16.07 12.61 11.43
CA TRP A 243 -15.43 11.32 11.65
C TRP A 243 -16.07 10.25 10.76
N ALA A 244 -15.25 9.46 10.07
CA ALA A 244 -15.73 8.37 9.23
C ALA A 244 -16.18 7.16 10.06
N GLU A 245 -15.58 6.97 11.24
CA GLU A 245 -15.89 5.89 12.16
C GLU A 245 -16.41 6.38 13.50
N GLY A 246 -17.34 5.61 14.08
CA GLY A 246 -17.71 5.77 15.48
C GLY A 246 -16.67 5.17 16.42
N LEU A 247 -16.59 5.70 17.63
CA LEU A 247 -15.77 5.11 18.69
C LEU A 247 -16.26 3.69 19.03
N ARG A 248 -15.35 2.71 18.97
CA ARG A 248 -15.67 1.29 19.26
C ARG A 248 -15.27 0.86 20.68
N GLY A 249 -14.60 1.75 21.45
CA GLY A 249 -14.11 1.45 22.77
C GLY A 249 -12.88 0.52 22.76
N VAL A 250 -12.50 0.05 23.94
CA VAL A 250 -11.35 -0.84 24.16
C VAL A 250 -11.84 -2.22 24.59
N ASP A 251 -11.38 -3.29 23.94
CA ASP A 251 -11.66 -4.66 24.38
C ASP A 251 -10.76 -4.99 25.59
N GLU A 252 -11.36 -4.98 26.78
CA GLU A 252 -10.66 -5.24 28.04
C GLU A 252 -10.15 -6.68 28.17
N ARG A 253 -10.61 -7.59 27.31
CA ARG A 253 -10.15 -8.99 27.26
C ARG A 253 -8.91 -9.18 26.38
N ASP A 254 -8.48 -8.13 25.68
CA ASP A 254 -7.27 -8.19 24.87
C ASP A 254 -6.04 -8.34 25.78
N PRO A 255 -5.15 -9.33 25.53
CA PRO A 255 -4.00 -9.61 26.40
C PRO A 255 -2.98 -8.47 26.45
N VAL A 256 -3.05 -7.48 25.57
CA VAL A 256 -2.21 -6.26 25.64
C VAL A 256 -2.57 -5.41 26.86
N GLY A 257 -3.82 -5.52 27.38
CA GLY A 257 -4.24 -4.90 28.63
C GLY A 257 -4.37 -3.38 28.60
N LEU A 258 -4.57 -2.80 27.40
CA LEU A 258 -4.77 -1.36 27.23
C LEU A 258 -6.13 -0.91 27.76
N LYS A 259 -6.21 0.34 28.22
CA LYS A 259 -7.44 0.95 28.74
C LYS A 259 -7.79 2.23 27.99
N ALA A 260 -9.07 2.50 27.87
CA ALA A 260 -9.55 3.78 27.32
C ALA A 260 -9.03 4.96 28.16
N GLY A 261 -8.67 6.05 27.49
CA GLY A 261 -8.10 7.25 28.11
C GLY A 261 -6.60 7.14 28.45
N GLN A 262 -5.96 5.99 28.21
CA GLN A 262 -4.52 5.82 28.43
C GLN A 262 -3.72 6.56 27.37
N GLU A 263 -2.65 7.25 27.75
CA GLU A 263 -1.67 7.79 26.80
C GLU A 263 -0.84 6.66 26.23
N VAL A 264 -0.74 6.62 24.91
CA VAL A 264 -0.04 5.58 24.16
C VAL A 264 0.91 6.17 23.12
N LEU A 265 1.97 5.41 22.82
CA LEU A 265 2.88 5.65 21.72
C LEU A 265 2.70 4.55 20.69
N VAL A 266 2.33 4.93 19.46
CA VAL A 266 2.10 3.99 18.36
C VAL A 266 3.21 4.11 17.34
N HIS A 267 3.82 3.00 16.97
CA HIS A 267 4.86 2.95 15.94
C HIS A 267 4.89 1.59 15.24
N PRO A 268 5.48 1.51 14.02
CA PRO A 268 5.70 0.23 13.35
C PRO A 268 6.65 -0.67 14.14
N THR A 269 6.51 -1.99 14.01
CA THR A 269 7.37 -2.97 14.68
C THR A 269 8.57 -3.43 13.84
N ASP A 270 8.57 -3.16 12.54
CA ASP A 270 9.55 -3.67 11.56
C ASP A 270 10.55 -2.60 11.10
N SER A 271 10.09 -1.40 10.73
CA SER A 271 10.96 -0.31 10.28
C SER A 271 10.32 1.05 10.54
N GLY A 272 11.14 2.13 10.60
CA GLY A 272 10.63 3.47 10.90
C GLY A 272 10.19 3.66 12.36
N VAL A 273 10.70 2.86 13.26
CA VAL A 273 10.34 2.80 14.70
C VAL A 273 10.65 4.07 15.51
N THR A 274 11.46 4.96 14.93
CA THR A 274 11.88 6.22 15.59
C THR A 274 10.82 7.31 15.56
N HIS A 275 9.85 7.21 14.65
CA HIS A 275 8.76 8.17 14.47
C HIS A 275 7.49 7.58 15.08
N LYS A 276 7.14 8.07 16.26
CA LYS A 276 6.05 7.55 17.07
C LYS A 276 4.92 8.56 17.16
N ASP A 277 3.72 8.10 16.86
CA ASP A 277 2.52 8.89 17.12
C ASP A 277 2.15 8.76 18.59
N GLN A 278 1.89 9.89 19.27
CA GLN A 278 1.44 9.95 20.64
C GLN A 278 0.00 10.41 20.70
N GLY A 279 -0.79 9.83 21.58
CA GLY A 279 -2.16 10.22 21.77
C GLY A 279 -2.89 9.44 22.84
N THR A 280 -4.11 9.88 23.12
CA THR A 280 -5.00 9.22 24.08
C THR A 280 -5.74 8.08 23.38
N LEU A 281 -5.68 6.88 23.95
CA LEU A 281 -6.37 5.70 23.44
C LEU A 281 -7.89 5.85 23.60
N VAL A 282 -8.60 5.91 22.49
CA VAL A 282 -10.06 5.99 22.46
C VAL A 282 -10.74 4.68 22.00
N GLY A 283 -9.97 3.78 21.37
CA GLY A 283 -10.45 2.48 20.93
C GLY A 283 -9.34 1.48 20.65
N TRP A 284 -9.57 0.22 20.98
CA TRP A 284 -8.66 -0.89 20.69
C TRP A 284 -9.45 -2.19 20.55
N MET A 285 -9.39 -2.81 19.40
CA MET A 285 -10.19 -3.99 19.07
C MET A 285 -9.32 -5.22 18.74
N GLY A 286 -8.13 -5.32 19.26
CA GLY A 286 -7.28 -6.54 19.26
C GLY A 286 -7.11 -7.31 17.95
N ARG A 287 -7.57 -6.79 16.81
CA ARG A 287 -7.43 -7.44 15.52
C ARG A 287 -6.03 -7.13 14.97
N ARG A 288 -5.16 -8.13 15.00
CA ARG A 288 -3.99 -8.12 14.12
C ARG A 288 -4.48 -8.38 12.70
N LEU A 289 -4.23 -7.43 11.84
CA LEU A 289 -4.46 -7.57 10.39
C LEU A 289 -3.37 -8.43 9.79
#